data_05dccf4cc084a5512e9badb4327b4e84
#
_entry.id   05dccf4cc084a5512e9badb4327b4e84
#
_cell.length_a   1.000
_cell.length_b   1.000
_cell.length_c   1.000
_cell.angle_alpha   90.00
_cell.angle_beta   90.00
_cell.angle_gamma   90.00
#
_symmetry.space_group_name_H-M   'P 1'
#
loop_
_entity.id
_entity.type
_entity.pdbx_description
1 polymer ?
#
loop_
_entity_poly.entity_id
_entity_poly.type
_entity_poly.pdbx_seq_one_letter_code
_entity_poly.pdbx_strand_id
1 'polypeptide(L)'
;MPIMNDAWIRRMALDHGMIEPYEDRQVRDGVISYGVSSYGYDMRVAREFKIFTNVLSSIVDPKDFDPKSFVEFEGDVCIVPPNSFALARSVEYFRIPRDILTICVGKSTYARCGIITNVTPFEPEWEGFVTLEISNTTPLPAKIYANEGIAQVLFLQGNAPPDVSYRDKRGKYQGQVGITLPKL
;
A
#
# COMPACT_ATOMS: atom_id res chain seq x y z
N MET A 1 -10.76 -9.64 -19.29
CA MET A 1 -10.34 -9.58 -17.88
C MET A 1 -11.23 -8.56 -17.18
N PRO A 2 -12.23 -8.98 -16.39
CA PRO A 2 -13.14 -8.06 -15.70
C PRO A 2 -12.44 -7.36 -14.53
N ILE A 3 -12.80 -6.09 -14.34
CA ILE A 3 -12.48 -5.32 -13.13
C ILE A 3 -13.63 -5.55 -12.15
N MET A 4 -13.31 -5.87 -10.91
CA MET A 4 -14.31 -6.26 -9.91
C MET A 4 -14.95 -5.01 -9.28
N ASN A 5 -16.28 -5.02 -9.19
CA ASN A 5 -17.08 -3.92 -8.65
C ASN A 5 -17.23 -3.98 -7.12
N ASP A 6 -17.84 -2.96 -6.54
CA ASP A 6 -18.09 -2.81 -5.11
C ASP A 6 -18.86 -4.00 -4.49
N ALA A 7 -19.87 -4.53 -5.19
CA ALA A 7 -20.64 -5.68 -4.69
C ALA A 7 -19.79 -6.95 -4.57
N TRP A 8 -18.88 -7.19 -5.51
CA TRP A 8 -17.93 -8.28 -5.44
C TRP A 8 -16.91 -8.06 -4.31
N ILE A 9 -16.33 -6.85 -4.21
CA ILE A 9 -15.36 -6.49 -3.17
C ILE A 9 -15.97 -6.69 -1.78
N ARG A 10 -17.21 -6.20 -1.57
CA ARG A 10 -17.96 -6.36 -0.32
C ARG A 10 -18.11 -7.83 0.06
N ARG A 11 -18.59 -8.66 -0.88
CA ARG A 11 -18.75 -10.10 -0.65
C ARG A 11 -17.43 -10.77 -0.28
N MET A 12 -16.35 -10.49 -1.03
CA MET A 12 -15.04 -11.08 -0.75
C MET A 12 -14.45 -10.62 0.58
N ALA A 13 -14.67 -9.37 0.96
CA ALA A 13 -14.22 -8.86 2.26
C ALA A 13 -14.98 -9.51 3.42
N LEU A 14 -16.32 -9.56 3.34
CA LEU A 14 -17.16 -10.05 4.43
C LEU A 14 -17.15 -11.59 4.56
N ASP A 15 -17.24 -12.32 3.44
CA ASP A 15 -17.38 -13.78 3.45
C ASP A 15 -16.03 -14.50 3.48
N HIS A 16 -14.95 -13.87 3.00
CA HIS A 16 -13.64 -14.49 2.83
C HIS A 16 -12.50 -13.74 3.51
N GLY A 17 -12.78 -12.60 4.17
CA GLY A 17 -11.76 -11.81 4.85
C GLY A 17 -10.68 -11.25 3.92
N MET A 18 -11.04 -10.94 2.64
CA MET A 18 -10.08 -10.44 1.65
C MET A 18 -9.42 -9.14 2.08
N ILE A 19 -10.14 -8.27 2.81
CA ILE A 19 -9.67 -6.99 3.33
C ILE A 19 -10.07 -6.90 4.81
N GLU A 20 -9.13 -6.63 5.71
CA GLU A 20 -9.41 -6.58 7.14
C GLU A 20 -8.51 -5.54 7.85
N PRO A 21 -9.07 -4.53 8.57
CA PRO A 21 -10.50 -4.24 8.70
C PRO A 21 -11.10 -3.69 7.39
N TYR A 22 -12.35 -4.02 7.11
CA TYR A 22 -13.07 -3.58 5.91
C TYR A 22 -14.00 -2.41 6.23
N GLU A 23 -14.00 -1.38 5.38
CA GLU A 23 -14.94 -0.25 5.42
C GLU A 23 -15.90 -0.35 4.23
N ASP A 24 -17.19 -0.58 4.54
CA ASP A 24 -18.22 -0.90 3.55
C ASP A 24 -18.72 0.29 2.71
N ARG A 25 -18.22 1.49 2.99
CA ARG A 25 -18.59 2.73 2.30
C ARG A 25 -17.40 3.67 2.19
N GLN A 26 -17.54 4.67 1.32
CA GLN A 26 -16.58 5.78 1.26
C GLN A 26 -16.75 6.70 2.47
N VAL A 27 -15.78 6.73 3.37
CA VAL A 27 -15.64 7.73 4.42
C VAL A 27 -14.88 8.92 3.85
N ARG A 28 -15.43 10.15 3.98
CA ARG A 28 -14.85 11.36 3.37
C ARG A 28 -15.04 12.67 4.15
N ASP A 29 -15.75 12.64 5.29
CA ASP A 29 -16.03 13.85 6.05
C ASP A 29 -14.81 14.26 6.87
N GLY A 30 -14.14 15.34 6.46
CA GLY A 30 -12.96 15.89 7.12
C GLY A 30 -11.67 15.08 6.95
N VAL A 31 -11.66 14.04 6.11
CA VAL A 31 -10.51 13.15 5.88
C VAL A 31 -10.25 12.93 4.40
N ILE A 32 -9.04 12.52 4.04
CA ILE A 32 -8.74 11.98 2.72
C ILE A 32 -9.45 10.63 2.60
N SER A 33 -10.38 10.53 1.66
CA SER A 33 -11.36 9.46 1.60
C SER A 33 -10.77 8.05 1.54
N TYR A 34 -11.41 7.10 2.22
CA TYR A 34 -11.05 5.68 2.24
C TYR A 34 -12.30 4.79 2.25
N GLY A 35 -12.11 3.47 2.07
CA GLY A 35 -13.16 2.49 2.02
C GLY A 35 -13.53 2.06 0.59
N VAL A 36 -14.63 1.30 0.44
CA VAL A 36 -15.02 0.75 -0.85
C VAL A 36 -15.46 1.85 -1.82
N SER A 37 -15.02 1.75 -3.07
CA SER A 37 -15.44 2.57 -4.20
C SER A 37 -16.10 1.72 -5.28
N SER A 38 -16.65 2.32 -6.34
CA SER A 38 -17.39 1.61 -7.41
C SER A 38 -16.58 0.45 -8.03
N TYR A 39 -15.28 0.65 -8.24
CA TYR A 39 -14.33 -0.36 -8.76
C TYR A 39 -13.00 -0.24 -8.03
N GLY A 40 -12.95 -0.73 -6.80
CA GLY A 40 -11.74 -0.73 -6.00
C GLY A 40 -11.98 -0.43 -4.53
N TYR A 41 -10.89 -0.40 -3.78
CA TYR A 41 -10.87 -0.09 -2.37
C TYR A 41 -9.78 0.93 -2.07
N ASP A 42 -10.15 2.04 -1.44
CA ASP A 42 -9.21 3.07 -0.99
C ASP A 42 -8.65 2.66 0.37
N MET A 43 -7.41 2.16 0.38
CA MET A 43 -6.75 1.74 1.61
C MET A 43 -6.16 2.93 2.36
N ARG A 44 -6.03 2.76 3.67
CA ARG A 44 -5.47 3.74 4.60
C ARG A 44 -3.99 3.47 4.86
N VAL A 45 -3.25 4.54 5.14
CA VAL A 45 -1.90 4.43 5.70
C VAL A 45 -1.97 4.34 7.23
N ALA A 46 -1.20 3.44 7.82
CA ALA A 46 -1.10 3.29 9.28
C ALA A 46 -0.23 4.39 9.92
N ARG A 47 -0.05 4.33 11.24
CA ARG A 47 0.69 5.34 12.02
C ARG A 47 2.21 5.15 12.01
N GLU A 48 2.68 3.98 11.55
CA GLU A 48 4.09 3.61 11.53
C GLU A 48 4.72 3.99 10.19
N PHE A 49 5.84 4.69 10.26
CA PHE A 49 6.60 5.18 9.11
C PHE A 49 8.09 4.92 9.30
N LYS A 50 8.79 4.73 8.19
CA LYS A 50 10.24 4.76 8.10
C LYS A 50 10.62 5.88 7.12
N ILE A 51 11.14 7.00 7.65
CA ILE A 51 11.47 8.19 6.86
C ILE A 51 12.92 8.07 6.38
N PHE A 52 13.15 8.15 5.07
CA PHE A 52 14.48 8.06 4.50
C PHE A 52 15.35 9.26 4.92
N THR A 53 16.59 8.97 5.28
CA THR A 53 17.64 9.94 5.60
C THR A 53 18.93 9.59 4.85
N ASN A 54 19.63 10.61 4.36
CA ASN A 54 20.91 10.47 3.67
C ASN A 54 22.13 10.71 4.58
N VAL A 55 21.93 10.77 5.90
CA VAL A 55 22.99 11.15 6.85
C VAL A 55 24.03 10.03 7.04
N LEU A 56 23.58 8.77 6.94
CA LEU A 56 24.39 7.60 7.28
C LEU A 56 24.79 6.74 6.07
N SER A 57 24.32 7.09 4.87
CA SER A 57 24.64 6.33 3.65
C SER A 57 24.96 7.29 2.50
N SER A 58 25.98 6.96 1.72
CA SER A 58 26.42 7.73 0.55
C SER A 58 25.77 7.25 -0.77
N ILE A 59 25.17 6.07 -0.76
CA ILE A 59 24.55 5.44 -1.94
C ILE A 59 23.34 4.61 -1.51
N VAL A 60 22.32 4.55 -2.37
CA VAL A 60 21.19 3.61 -2.22
C VAL A 60 21.46 2.41 -3.09
N ASP A 61 21.72 1.25 -2.47
CA ASP A 61 21.89 -0.03 -3.18
C ASP A 61 20.72 -0.97 -2.82
N PRO A 62 19.86 -1.34 -3.79
CA PRO A 62 18.76 -2.26 -3.50
C PRO A 62 19.21 -3.70 -3.18
N LYS A 63 20.47 -4.04 -3.45
CA LYS A 63 21.06 -5.36 -3.12
C LYS A 63 21.74 -5.38 -1.77
N ASP A 64 22.17 -4.23 -1.27
CA ASP A 64 22.84 -4.04 0.03
C ASP A 64 22.28 -2.78 0.71
N PHE A 65 20.98 -2.82 0.98
CA PHE A 65 20.30 -1.66 1.55
C PHE A 65 20.61 -1.52 3.05
N ASP A 66 21.20 -0.39 3.43
CA ASP A 66 21.49 -0.09 4.83
C ASP A 66 20.21 0.35 5.58
N PRO A 67 19.71 -0.47 6.56
CA PRO A 67 18.54 -0.11 7.36
C PRO A 67 18.69 1.21 8.15
N LYS A 68 19.92 1.65 8.44
CA LYS A 68 20.21 2.93 9.10
C LYS A 68 19.86 4.14 8.24
N SER A 69 19.56 3.93 6.94
CA SER A 69 19.05 4.98 6.05
C SER A 69 17.61 5.39 6.37
N PHE A 70 16.97 4.78 7.38
CA PHE A 70 15.64 5.15 7.84
C PHE A 70 15.63 5.61 9.30
N VAL A 71 14.80 6.64 9.56
CA VAL A 71 14.38 7.04 10.90
C VAL A 71 12.94 6.52 11.10
N GLU A 72 12.71 5.78 12.17
CA GLU A 72 11.38 5.31 12.55
C GLU A 72 10.57 6.46 13.16
N PHE A 73 9.31 6.55 12.77
CA PHE A 73 8.36 7.53 13.26
C PHE A 73 6.99 6.88 13.43
N GLU A 74 6.33 7.18 14.55
CA GLU A 74 4.95 6.79 14.79
C GLU A 74 4.13 8.03 15.19
N GLY A 75 3.02 8.27 14.49
CA GLY A 75 2.16 9.42 14.79
C GLY A 75 1.03 9.61 13.77
N ASP A 76 0.15 10.58 14.05
CA ASP A 76 -1.02 10.86 13.21
C ASP A 76 -0.66 11.62 11.93
N VAL A 77 0.47 12.33 11.92
CA VAL A 77 0.94 13.09 10.75
C VAL A 77 2.44 12.86 10.57
N CYS A 78 2.81 12.20 9.50
CA CYS A 78 4.21 12.05 9.09
C CYS A 78 4.62 13.23 8.20
N ILE A 79 5.80 13.80 8.45
CA ILE A 79 6.42 14.83 7.60
C ILE A 79 7.50 14.18 6.75
N VAL A 80 7.24 14.03 5.46
CA VAL A 80 8.23 13.54 4.50
C VAL A 80 9.09 14.71 4.02
N PRO A 81 10.44 14.67 4.18
CA PRO A 81 11.31 15.74 3.77
C PRO A 81 11.22 16.05 2.26
N PRO A 82 11.65 17.25 1.83
CA PRO A 82 11.72 17.62 0.41
C PRO A 82 12.56 16.61 -0.40
N ASN A 83 12.09 16.25 -1.60
CA ASN A 83 12.82 15.36 -2.52
C ASN A 83 13.28 14.05 -1.85
N SER A 84 12.49 13.53 -0.92
CA SER A 84 12.76 12.32 -0.15
C SER A 84 11.55 11.38 -0.18
N PHE A 85 11.63 10.27 0.54
CA PHE A 85 10.53 9.31 0.61
C PHE A 85 10.41 8.71 2.01
N ALA A 86 9.29 8.08 2.26
CA ALA A 86 9.04 7.28 3.44
C ALA A 86 8.43 5.94 3.03
N LEU A 87 8.71 4.91 3.82
CA LEU A 87 7.96 3.67 3.80
C LEU A 87 6.91 3.71 4.91
N ALA A 88 5.75 3.18 4.63
CA ALA A 88 4.68 3.01 5.60
C ALA A 88 4.02 1.64 5.39
N ARG A 89 3.07 1.26 6.25
CA ARG A 89 2.22 0.12 5.98
C ARG A 89 0.75 0.51 5.85
N SER A 90 -0.03 -0.34 5.19
CA SER A 90 -1.48 -0.20 5.21
C SER A 90 -2.07 -0.46 6.60
N VAL A 91 -3.23 0.15 6.89
CA VAL A 91 -4.08 -0.26 8.03
C VAL A 91 -4.68 -1.63 7.76
N GLU A 92 -5.09 -1.85 6.52
CA GLU A 92 -5.75 -3.06 6.07
C GLU A 92 -4.74 -4.18 5.81
N TYR A 93 -5.08 -5.39 6.24
CA TYR A 93 -4.48 -6.65 5.85
C TYR A 93 -5.25 -7.19 4.64
N PHE A 94 -4.55 -7.64 3.62
CA PHE A 94 -5.14 -8.18 2.39
C PHE A 94 -4.87 -9.68 2.25
N ARG A 95 -5.85 -10.41 1.70
CA ARG A 95 -5.73 -11.83 1.29
C ARG A 95 -6.25 -11.96 -0.13
N ILE A 96 -5.36 -12.00 -1.09
CA ILE A 96 -5.72 -11.98 -2.51
C ILE A 96 -6.10 -13.38 -3.00
N PRO A 97 -7.29 -13.54 -3.62
CA PRO A 97 -7.70 -14.83 -4.19
C PRO A 97 -6.77 -15.29 -5.32
N ARG A 98 -6.75 -16.60 -5.57
CA ARG A 98 -5.84 -17.23 -6.55
C ARG A 98 -6.07 -16.77 -8.01
N ASP A 99 -7.26 -16.33 -8.35
CA ASP A 99 -7.62 -15.86 -9.69
C ASP A 99 -7.62 -14.32 -9.84
N ILE A 100 -7.17 -13.60 -8.81
CA ILE A 100 -7.16 -12.14 -8.75
C ILE A 100 -5.74 -11.60 -8.79
N LEU A 101 -5.54 -10.60 -9.65
CA LEU A 101 -4.39 -9.69 -9.65
C LEU A 101 -4.87 -8.32 -9.18
N THR A 102 -4.06 -7.60 -8.42
CA THR A 102 -4.36 -6.22 -8.03
C THR A 102 -3.46 -5.22 -8.75
N ILE A 103 -3.96 -4.00 -8.90
CA ILE A 103 -3.18 -2.82 -9.27
C ILE A 103 -3.45 -1.74 -8.23
N CYS A 104 -2.39 -1.14 -7.68
CA CYS A 104 -2.49 0.00 -6.77
C CYS A 104 -2.20 1.30 -7.50
N VAL A 105 -3.01 2.33 -7.22
CA VAL A 105 -2.84 3.68 -7.74
C VAL A 105 -2.92 4.69 -6.59
N GLY A 106 -1.98 5.62 -6.52
CA GLY A 106 -1.98 6.66 -5.48
C GLY A 106 -3.25 7.53 -5.52
N LYS A 107 -3.68 8.02 -4.36
CA LYS A 107 -4.83 8.94 -4.25
C LYS A 107 -4.58 10.23 -5.00
N SER A 108 -5.58 10.65 -5.76
CA SER A 108 -5.52 11.88 -6.56
C SER A 108 -5.29 13.16 -5.74
N THR A 109 -5.68 13.17 -4.46
CA THR A 109 -5.42 14.27 -3.53
C THR A 109 -3.93 14.46 -3.33
N TYR A 110 -3.20 13.39 -3.02
CA TYR A 110 -1.74 13.41 -2.87
C TYR A 110 -1.02 13.65 -4.19
N ALA A 111 -1.47 13.01 -5.27
CA ALA A 111 -0.86 13.17 -6.59
C ALA A 111 -0.87 14.64 -7.07
N ARG A 112 -1.95 15.38 -6.79
CA ARG A 112 -2.05 16.82 -7.12
C ARG A 112 -1.15 17.71 -6.27
N CYS A 113 -0.63 17.20 -5.16
CA CYS A 113 0.35 17.87 -4.31
C CYS A 113 1.80 17.42 -4.61
N GLY A 114 2.03 16.66 -5.68
CA GLY A 114 3.35 16.15 -6.03
C GLY A 114 3.83 15.02 -5.12
N ILE A 115 2.91 14.31 -4.47
CA ILE A 115 3.21 13.14 -3.64
C ILE A 115 2.80 11.89 -4.42
N ILE A 116 3.74 10.98 -4.60
CA ILE A 116 3.55 9.74 -5.34
C ILE A 116 3.52 8.59 -4.34
N THR A 117 2.45 7.80 -4.37
CA THR A 117 2.42 6.52 -3.68
C THR A 117 2.63 5.42 -4.72
N ASN A 118 3.71 4.67 -4.58
CA ASN A 118 4.03 3.54 -5.42
C ASN A 118 3.77 2.25 -4.63
N VAL A 119 3.18 1.27 -5.27
CA VAL A 119 2.98 -0.09 -4.74
C VAL A 119 2.98 -1.06 -5.89
N THR A 120 3.78 -2.10 -5.82
CA THR A 120 3.76 -3.16 -6.83
C THR A 120 2.48 -3.98 -6.73
N PRO A 121 2.02 -4.64 -7.81
CA PRO A 121 0.82 -5.47 -7.77
C PRO A 121 0.88 -6.54 -6.68
N PHE A 122 -0.24 -6.75 -5.98
CA PHE A 122 -0.38 -7.94 -5.14
C PHE A 122 -0.75 -9.09 -6.06
N GLU A 123 0.11 -10.06 -6.12
CA GLU A 123 -0.07 -11.24 -6.97
C GLU A 123 -1.11 -12.21 -6.37
N PRO A 124 -1.63 -13.16 -7.18
CA PRO A 124 -2.50 -14.24 -6.72
C PRO A 124 -1.97 -14.96 -5.49
N GLU A 125 -2.81 -15.11 -4.46
CA GLU A 125 -2.52 -15.72 -3.15
C GLU A 125 -1.47 -14.99 -2.30
N TRP A 126 -1.10 -13.75 -2.65
CA TRP A 126 -0.37 -12.90 -1.73
C TRP A 126 -1.28 -12.48 -0.57
N GLU A 127 -0.73 -12.46 0.63
CA GLU A 127 -1.40 -11.91 1.81
C GLU A 127 -0.42 -11.12 2.69
N GLY A 128 -0.92 -10.11 3.40
CA GLY A 128 -0.11 -9.28 4.29
C GLY A 128 -0.63 -7.85 4.44
N PHE A 129 0.05 -7.09 5.29
CA PHE A 129 -0.02 -5.63 5.25
C PHE A 129 0.83 -5.13 4.09
N VAL A 130 0.33 -4.14 3.36
CA VAL A 130 1.04 -3.56 2.22
C VAL A 130 2.14 -2.63 2.72
N THR A 131 3.36 -2.78 2.23
CA THR A 131 4.37 -1.73 2.36
C THR A 131 4.10 -0.68 1.27
N LEU A 132 3.96 0.57 1.69
CA LEU A 132 3.66 1.73 0.86
C LEU A 132 4.94 2.54 0.67
N GLU A 133 5.33 2.82 -0.56
CA GLU A 133 6.45 3.69 -0.90
C GLU A 133 5.91 5.09 -1.25
N ILE A 134 6.10 6.04 -0.34
CA ILE A 134 5.52 7.40 -0.43
C ILE A 134 6.64 8.39 -0.72
N SER A 135 6.69 8.90 -1.96
CA SER A 135 7.72 9.86 -2.41
C SER A 135 7.18 11.28 -2.40
N ASN A 136 7.92 12.19 -1.80
CA ASN A 136 7.71 13.63 -1.91
C ASN A 136 8.61 14.20 -3.01
N THR A 137 8.03 14.52 -4.16
CA THR A 137 8.76 15.07 -5.31
C THR A 137 8.84 16.60 -5.28
N THR A 138 8.37 17.25 -4.21
CA THR A 138 8.34 18.71 -4.09
C THR A 138 9.54 19.24 -3.31
N PRO A 139 9.90 20.52 -3.49
CA PRO A 139 10.98 21.16 -2.71
C PRO A 139 10.54 21.55 -1.27
N LEU A 140 9.32 21.19 -0.84
CA LEU A 140 8.78 21.49 0.47
C LEU A 140 8.51 20.19 1.26
N PRO A 141 8.55 20.22 2.61
CA PRO A 141 8.09 19.12 3.42
C PRO A 141 6.61 18.80 3.16
N ALA A 142 6.27 17.53 3.05
CA ALA A 142 4.91 17.07 2.75
C ALA A 142 4.30 16.32 3.93
N LYS A 143 3.02 16.58 4.23
CA LYS A 143 2.26 15.88 5.27
C LYS A 143 1.57 14.65 4.72
N ILE A 144 1.71 13.54 5.42
CA ILE A 144 0.95 12.30 5.21
C ILE A 144 0.12 12.06 6.47
N TYR A 145 -1.19 11.90 6.31
CA TYR A 145 -2.13 11.73 7.42
C TYR A 145 -2.40 10.24 7.65
N ALA A 146 -2.05 9.76 8.83
CA ALA A 146 -2.33 8.38 9.24
C ALA A 146 -3.84 8.11 9.40
N ASN A 147 -4.24 6.86 9.20
CA ASN A 147 -5.62 6.37 9.21
C ASN A 147 -6.53 6.99 8.12
N GLU A 148 -5.94 7.70 7.15
CA GLU A 148 -6.64 8.27 6.01
C GLU A 148 -6.24 7.58 4.70
N GLY A 149 -7.01 7.78 3.63
CA GLY A 149 -6.79 7.15 2.33
C GLY A 149 -5.48 7.58 1.67
N ILE A 150 -4.70 6.61 1.19
CA ILE A 150 -3.39 6.86 0.56
C ILE A 150 -3.30 6.31 -0.87
N ALA A 151 -3.94 5.20 -1.14
CA ALA A 151 -3.92 4.56 -2.45
C ALA A 151 -5.21 3.76 -2.69
N GLN A 152 -5.58 3.57 -3.95
CA GLN A 152 -6.69 2.74 -4.37
C GLN A 152 -6.19 1.41 -4.92
N VAL A 153 -6.77 0.31 -4.46
CA VAL A 153 -6.54 -1.04 -4.96
C VAL A 153 -7.66 -1.41 -5.94
N LEU A 154 -7.28 -1.76 -7.16
CA LEU A 154 -8.16 -2.32 -8.18
C LEU A 154 -7.97 -3.84 -8.22
N PHE A 155 -9.08 -4.58 -8.35
CA PHE A 155 -9.09 -6.05 -8.40
C PHE A 155 -9.46 -6.50 -9.81
N LEU A 156 -8.59 -7.29 -10.44
CA LEU A 156 -8.75 -7.77 -11.80
C LEU A 156 -8.77 -9.30 -11.80
N GLN A 157 -9.85 -9.87 -12.31
CA GLN A 157 -9.95 -11.32 -12.41
C GLN A 157 -9.21 -11.84 -13.65
N GLY A 158 -8.34 -12.82 -13.48
CA GLY A 158 -7.70 -13.54 -14.56
C GLY A 158 -8.72 -14.35 -15.39
N ASN A 159 -8.34 -14.74 -16.60
CA ASN A 159 -9.14 -15.63 -17.44
C ASN A 159 -9.13 -17.08 -16.93
N ALA A 160 -8.12 -17.43 -16.14
CA ALA A 160 -7.97 -18.68 -15.39
C ALA A 160 -7.04 -18.43 -14.20
N PRO A 161 -7.09 -19.25 -13.13
CA PRO A 161 -6.07 -19.23 -12.09
C PRO A 161 -4.68 -19.52 -12.66
N PRO A 162 -3.61 -18.88 -12.15
CA PRO A 162 -2.24 -19.17 -12.60
C PRO A 162 -1.82 -20.58 -12.16
N ASP A 163 -0.95 -21.20 -12.93
CA ASP A 163 -0.35 -22.50 -12.57
C ASP A 163 0.47 -22.37 -11.28
N VAL A 164 1.19 -21.24 -11.13
CA VAL A 164 2.05 -20.97 -9.97
C VAL A 164 1.67 -19.60 -9.38
N SER A 165 1.17 -19.58 -8.15
CA SER A 165 0.82 -18.38 -7.42
C SER A 165 2.00 -17.79 -6.66
N TYR A 166 1.79 -16.62 -6.02
CA TYR A 166 2.81 -16.01 -5.15
C TYR A 166 3.14 -16.89 -3.93
N ARG A 167 2.13 -17.57 -3.38
CA ARG A 167 2.30 -18.54 -2.29
C ARG A 167 3.09 -19.77 -2.74
N ASP A 168 2.76 -20.32 -3.92
CA ASP A 168 3.43 -21.51 -4.45
C ASP A 168 4.93 -21.29 -4.67
N LYS A 169 5.31 -20.12 -5.19
CA LYS A 169 6.73 -19.74 -5.40
C LYS A 169 7.43 -19.22 -4.13
N ARG A 170 6.75 -19.23 -2.98
CA ARG A 170 7.27 -18.73 -1.70
C ARG A 170 7.80 -17.30 -1.82
N GLY A 171 6.99 -16.43 -2.39
CA GLY A 171 7.38 -15.05 -2.67
C GLY A 171 7.91 -14.34 -1.43
N LYS A 172 8.98 -13.57 -1.60
CA LYS A 172 9.78 -12.98 -0.50
C LYS A 172 9.02 -12.00 0.41
N TYR A 173 7.88 -11.52 -0.04
CA TYR A 173 7.01 -10.59 0.70
C TYR A 173 5.69 -11.24 1.14
N GLN A 174 5.59 -12.57 1.17
CA GLN A 174 4.42 -13.27 1.67
C GLN A 174 4.28 -13.10 3.18
N GLY A 175 3.06 -12.81 3.66
CA GLY A 175 2.75 -12.73 5.08
C GLY A 175 3.38 -11.52 5.79
N GLN A 176 3.52 -10.37 5.13
CA GLN A 176 4.09 -9.17 5.75
C GLN A 176 3.26 -8.73 6.95
N VAL A 177 3.91 -8.57 8.11
CA VAL A 177 3.28 -8.12 9.37
C VAL A 177 3.59 -6.66 9.71
N GLY A 178 4.52 -6.02 9.00
CA GLY A 178 4.94 -4.64 9.20
C GLY A 178 5.61 -4.06 7.96
N ILE A 179 6.24 -2.89 8.08
CA ILE A 179 7.01 -2.28 7.00
C ILE A 179 8.20 -3.16 6.67
N THR A 180 8.23 -3.72 5.47
CA THR A 180 9.28 -4.62 5.01
C THR A 180 10.28 -3.87 4.15
N LEU A 181 11.58 -3.97 4.49
CA LEU A 181 12.68 -3.42 3.71
C LEU A 181 12.97 -4.28 2.47
N PRO A 182 13.77 -3.76 1.50
CA PRO A 182 14.16 -4.53 0.33
C PRO A 182 14.76 -5.90 0.70
N LYS A 183 14.37 -6.94 -0.02
CA LYS A 183 14.90 -8.32 0.11
C LYS A 183 15.35 -8.80 -1.27
N LEU A 184 16.42 -9.59 -1.30
CA LEU A 184 16.88 -10.33 -2.50
C LEU A 184 16.12 -11.64 -2.68
#